data_1456054c761f45385de49091fecab710
#
_entry.id   1456054c761f45385de49091fecab710
#
_cell.length_a   1.000
_cell.length_b   1.000
_cell.length_c   1.000
_cell.angle_alpha   90.00
_cell.angle_beta   90.00
_cell.angle_gamma   90.00
#
_symmetry.space_group_name_H-M   'P 1'
#
loop_
_entity.id
_entity.type
_entity.pdbx_description
1 polymer ?
#
loop_
_entity_poly.entity_id
_entity_poly.type
_entity_poly.pdbx_seq_one_letter_code
_entity_poly.pdbx_strand_id
1 'polypeptide(L)'
;MRSPKNYTYKIGYPSLVYPEISLGDLLERSAIRYNKTAIIYADPKFPSDAPERMTFKELNETTTKIAISLQHLGVKKGEKVGVCIPNSPDYVISVYSLWKVGAVVVPINPMYKEVELEYILNDSEATTLIIHNMVYPVFEKIRDNTKVERIIITGKGGLRELVERGKGTLKMPEINSKEDLAALPYTGGTTGLPKGVMLTHFNLVSNALQLAVAFGLSHMDTHVGSMPMFHMAEFGFFNIVLAVGATYVVMGRFDPKLMAENIEMYEATVTWLVPPALNQLVNYLESSEKTYDWKFLRVIATGAWPVAPVLIDKIKKLAAEKCNNQRLQHNQVWGMTEASPMVTTNPLLRLDKSHTQGIPLSDIELKVTDTETGKELDLNESGEIVIRGPNVFKGYWKREKENEECWWYDKDGRKFFRTGDIGYIDDEGFLHFQDRVKEVIKYKGYTIAPFELESLLIKHEAVMDAAVIGKPDPEAGEIPKAFVILKPEYRGKISEEEIIEWVKKRISGYKRIREAEFVEELPRTPAGKLLRRVLRETEMKRCGA
;
A
#
# COMPACT_ATOMS: atom_id res chain seq x y z
N MET A 1 35.84 15.35 -9.51
CA MET A 1 34.61 14.92 -8.84
C MET A 1 33.46 15.79 -9.33
N ARG A 2 32.45 15.24 -9.98
CA ARG A 2 31.27 16.01 -10.44
C ARG A 2 30.38 16.29 -9.22
N SER A 3 29.98 17.54 -9.05
CA SER A 3 29.07 17.96 -7.99
C SER A 3 27.76 17.15 -8.07
N PRO A 4 27.23 16.64 -6.94
CA PRO A 4 25.96 15.90 -6.91
C PRO A 4 24.77 16.69 -7.43
N LYS A 5 24.88 18.00 -7.54
CA LYS A 5 23.83 18.93 -7.99
C LYS A 5 23.29 18.71 -9.42
N ASN A 6 23.94 17.82 -10.20
CA ASN A 6 23.53 17.45 -11.55
C ASN A 6 23.39 15.93 -11.72
N TYR A 7 23.01 15.23 -10.66
CA TYR A 7 22.81 13.80 -10.75
C TYR A 7 21.63 13.48 -11.67
N THR A 8 21.95 12.93 -12.84
CA THR A 8 20.97 12.29 -13.73
C THR A 8 21.05 10.79 -13.48
N TYR A 9 19.95 10.15 -13.13
CA TYR A 9 19.91 8.70 -12.96
C TYR A 9 20.53 8.02 -14.19
N LYS A 10 21.51 7.13 -13.99
CA LYS A 10 22.10 6.36 -15.08
C LYS A 10 21.08 5.41 -15.71
N ILE A 11 20.08 5.02 -14.93
CA ILE A 11 18.94 4.21 -15.32
C ILE A 11 17.70 4.94 -14.81
N GLY A 12 16.68 5.09 -15.64
CA GLY A 12 15.43 5.75 -15.27
C GLY A 12 14.29 5.30 -16.16
N TYR A 13 13.07 5.51 -15.69
CA TYR A 13 11.89 5.35 -16.52
C TYR A 13 11.73 6.58 -17.44
N PRO A 14 11.12 6.41 -18.63
CA PRO A 14 10.89 7.54 -19.54
C PRO A 14 9.95 8.57 -18.92
N SER A 15 10.12 9.84 -19.26
CA SER A 15 9.12 10.86 -18.96
C SER A 15 7.83 10.59 -19.71
N LEU A 16 6.67 10.87 -19.10
CA LEU A 16 5.36 10.56 -19.64
C LEU A 16 4.53 11.82 -19.88
N VAL A 17 3.61 11.73 -20.82
CA VAL A 17 2.55 12.72 -21.00
C VAL A 17 1.30 12.21 -20.26
N TYR A 18 0.89 12.93 -19.25
CA TYR A 18 -0.26 12.57 -18.41
C TYR A 18 -1.54 13.24 -18.93
N PRO A 19 -2.59 12.46 -19.24
CA PRO A 19 -3.86 13.05 -19.65
C PRO A 19 -4.56 13.73 -18.46
N GLU A 20 -5.09 14.91 -18.70
CA GLU A 20 -5.89 15.65 -17.72
C GLU A 20 -7.36 15.19 -17.77
N ILE A 21 -7.62 13.97 -17.31
CA ILE A 21 -8.93 13.32 -17.32
C ILE A 21 -9.36 12.86 -15.94
N SER A 22 -10.65 12.60 -15.76
CA SER A 22 -11.15 11.94 -14.56
C SER A 22 -10.89 10.43 -14.59
N LEU A 23 -10.94 9.78 -13.42
CA LEU A 23 -10.91 8.31 -13.34
C LEU A 23 -12.17 7.67 -13.94
N GLY A 24 -13.31 8.37 -13.93
CA GLY A 24 -14.51 7.96 -14.64
C GLY A 24 -14.29 7.86 -16.15
N ASP A 25 -13.64 8.89 -16.74
CA ASP A 25 -13.26 8.90 -18.16
C ASP A 25 -12.24 7.80 -18.49
N LEU A 26 -11.35 7.48 -17.56
CA LEU A 26 -10.36 6.42 -17.74
C LEU A 26 -11.02 5.07 -17.97
N LEU A 27 -12.03 4.71 -17.16
CA LEU A 27 -12.81 3.46 -17.35
C LEU A 27 -13.59 3.48 -18.67
N GLU A 28 -14.20 4.60 -19.02
CA GLU A 28 -14.96 4.73 -20.28
C GLU A 28 -14.06 4.50 -21.51
N ARG A 29 -12.87 5.11 -21.52
CA ARG A 29 -11.87 4.88 -22.57
C ARG A 29 -11.45 3.42 -22.66
N SER A 30 -11.25 2.75 -21.54
CA SER A 30 -10.91 1.34 -21.50
C SER A 30 -12.07 0.48 -22.02
N ALA A 31 -13.32 0.81 -21.69
CA ALA A 31 -14.50 0.09 -22.17
C ALA A 31 -14.73 0.24 -23.69
N ILE A 32 -14.39 1.40 -24.26
CA ILE A 32 -14.43 1.62 -25.72
C ILE A 32 -13.34 0.80 -26.41
N ARG A 33 -12.15 0.72 -25.79
CA ARG A 33 -10.96 0.14 -26.42
C ARG A 33 -10.87 -1.38 -26.29
N TYR A 34 -11.36 -1.95 -25.19
CA TYR A 34 -11.13 -3.36 -24.85
C TYR A 34 -12.43 -4.15 -24.74
N ASN A 35 -12.63 -5.08 -25.69
CA ASN A 35 -13.76 -5.99 -25.66
C ASN A 35 -13.35 -7.32 -25.01
N LYS A 36 -13.14 -7.30 -23.68
CA LYS A 36 -12.72 -8.49 -22.91
C LYS A 36 -13.19 -8.40 -21.46
N THR A 37 -12.95 -9.47 -20.70
CA THR A 37 -13.20 -9.50 -19.26
C THR A 37 -12.34 -8.46 -18.53
N ALA A 38 -12.99 -7.62 -17.72
CA ALA A 38 -12.36 -6.63 -16.85
C ALA A 38 -12.13 -7.17 -15.43
N ILE A 39 -13.17 -7.79 -14.85
CA ILE A 39 -13.16 -8.26 -13.46
C ILE A 39 -13.67 -9.70 -13.40
N ILE A 40 -13.02 -10.49 -12.53
CA ILE A 40 -13.45 -11.83 -12.12
C ILE A 40 -13.44 -11.89 -10.59
N TYR A 41 -14.52 -12.38 -9.97
CA TYR A 41 -14.55 -12.66 -8.53
C TYR A 41 -14.21 -14.13 -8.31
N ALA A 42 -12.94 -14.42 -8.06
CA ALA A 42 -12.41 -15.78 -8.04
C ALA A 42 -12.74 -16.58 -6.77
N ASP A 43 -12.91 -15.90 -5.65
CA ASP A 43 -13.21 -16.52 -4.36
C ASP A 43 -14.25 -15.67 -3.63
N PRO A 44 -15.55 -15.93 -3.85
CA PRO A 44 -16.63 -15.12 -3.30
C PRO A 44 -16.85 -15.40 -1.81
N LYS A 45 -15.91 -14.97 -0.96
CA LYS A 45 -16.05 -15.05 0.52
C LYS A 45 -17.15 -14.16 1.05
N PHE A 46 -17.48 -13.10 0.32
CA PHE A 46 -18.49 -12.14 0.72
C PHE A 46 -19.60 -12.07 -0.33
N PRO A 47 -20.88 -11.95 0.09
CA PRO A 47 -21.96 -11.68 -0.85
C PRO A 47 -21.66 -10.45 -1.71
N SER A 48 -21.93 -10.53 -3.01
CA SER A 48 -21.74 -9.43 -3.96
C SER A 48 -23.02 -9.19 -4.73
N ASP A 49 -23.31 -7.94 -5.02
CA ASP A 49 -24.41 -7.56 -5.90
C ASP A 49 -24.03 -7.72 -7.38
N ALA A 50 -22.73 -7.72 -7.67
CA ALA A 50 -22.19 -7.92 -9.01
C ALA A 50 -22.14 -9.40 -9.40
N PRO A 51 -22.16 -9.70 -10.71
CA PRO A 51 -21.88 -11.05 -11.21
C PRO A 51 -20.40 -11.42 -10.98
N GLU A 52 -20.12 -12.74 -10.98
CA GLU A 52 -18.74 -13.25 -10.78
C GLU A 52 -17.76 -12.78 -11.88
N ARG A 53 -18.26 -12.47 -13.07
CA ARG A 53 -17.45 -12.01 -14.20
C ARG A 53 -18.13 -10.86 -14.92
N MET A 54 -17.35 -9.83 -15.23
CA MET A 54 -17.81 -8.67 -16.01
C MET A 54 -16.78 -8.29 -17.08
N THR A 55 -17.26 -7.95 -18.26
CA THR A 55 -16.46 -7.31 -19.31
C THR A 55 -16.26 -5.83 -19.01
N PHE A 56 -15.32 -5.16 -19.68
CA PHE A 56 -15.15 -3.71 -19.61
C PHE A 56 -16.43 -2.95 -19.98
N LYS A 57 -17.15 -3.43 -20.99
CA LYS A 57 -18.41 -2.84 -21.41
C LYS A 57 -19.47 -2.93 -20.32
N GLU A 58 -19.69 -4.12 -19.76
CA GLU A 58 -20.66 -4.34 -18.67
C GLU A 58 -20.30 -3.54 -17.41
N LEU A 59 -19.03 -3.47 -17.06
CA LEU A 59 -18.56 -2.67 -15.93
C LEU A 59 -18.84 -1.18 -16.14
N ASN A 60 -18.55 -0.67 -17.34
CA ASN A 60 -18.83 0.72 -17.69
C ASN A 60 -20.33 1.06 -17.71
N GLU A 61 -21.16 0.18 -18.28
CA GLU A 61 -22.62 0.33 -18.30
C GLU A 61 -23.21 0.29 -16.90
N THR A 62 -22.77 -0.67 -16.07
CA THR A 62 -23.22 -0.84 -14.69
C THR A 62 -22.87 0.40 -13.85
N THR A 63 -21.61 0.85 -13.92
CA THR A 63 -21.17 2.04 -13.20
C THR A 63 -21.87 3.31 -13.67
N THR A 64 -22.20 3.41 -14.96
CA THR A 64 -22.96 4.55 -15.50
C THR A 64 -24.40 4.57 -14.97
N LYS A 65 -25.09 3.42 -14.95
CA LYS A 65 -26.45 3.33 -14.40
C LYS A 65 -26.50 3.68 -12.92
N ILE A 66 -25.53 3.17 -12.13
CA ILE A 66 -25.42 3.52 -10.71
C ILE A 66 -25.13 5.00 -10.55
N ALA A 67 -24.26 5.59 -11.37
CA ALA A 67 -23.96 7.03 -11.33
C ALA A 67 -25.24 7.88 -11.60
N ILE A 68 -26.09 7.48 -12.56
CA ILE A 68 -27.38 8.13 -12.80
C ILE A 68 -28.26 8.06 -11.53
N SER A 69 -28.34 6.88 -10.90
CA SER A 69 -29.13 6.73 -9.67
C SER A 69 -28.58 7.55 -8.51
N LEU A 70 -27.26 7.63 -8.37
CA LEU A 70 -26.62 8.49 -7.37
C LEU A 70 -26.94 9.98 -7.59
N GLN A 71 -26.97 10.45 -8.83
CA GLN A 71 -27.43 11.82 -9.15
C GLN A 71 -28.90 12.04 -8.78
N HIS A 72 -29.78 11.05 -9.06
CA HIS A 72 -31.18 11.13 -8.65
C HIS A 72 -31.35 11.14 -7.12
N LEU A 73 -30.47 10.48 -6.38
CA LEU A 73 -30.41 10.53 -4.92
C LEU A 73 -29.79 11.83 -4.38
N GLY A 74 -29.34 12.73 -5.28
CA GLY A 74 -28.78 14.02 -4.90
C GLY A 74 -27.29 14.03 -4.58
N VAL A 75 -26.55 12.96 -4.89
CA VAL A 75 -25.08 12.94 -4.79
C VAL A 75 -24.48 13.90 -5.81
N LYS A 76 -23.60 14.79 -5.36
CA LYS A 76 -23.03 15.88 -6.16
C LYS A 76 -21.52 15.80 -6.28
N LYS A 77 -20.97 16.51 -7.27
CA LYS A 77 -19.51 16.73 -7.40
C LYS A 77 -18.93 17.29 -6.08
N GLY A 78 -17.81 16.70 -5.66
CA GLY A 78 -17.09 17.10 -4.44
C GLY A 78 -17.68 16.56 -3.13
N GLU A 79 -18.84 15.90 -3.17
CA GLU A 79 -19.41 15.23 -2.00
C GLU A 79 -18.54 14.04 -1.59
N LYS A 80 -18.24 13.93 -0.28
CA LYS A 80 -17.48 12.82 0.27
C LYS A 80 -18.43 11.65 0.53
N VAL A 81 -18.08 10.49 -0.04
CA VAL A 81 -18.87 9.26 0.09
C VAL A 81 -18.00 8.17 0.72
N GLY A 82 -18.42 7.70 1.90
CA GLY A 82 -17.79 6.56 2.54
C GLY A 82 -18.01 5.27 1.73
N VAL A 83 -16.94 4.52 1.50
CA VAL A 83 -17.00 3.19 0.85
C VAL A 83 -16.41 2.16 1.81
N CYS A 84 -17.30 1.43 2.51
CA CYS A 84 -16.96 0.45 3.53
C CYS A 84 -17.37 -0.96 3.10
N ILE A 85 -16.63 -1.51 2.13
CA ILE A 85 -16.93 -2.76 1.44
C ILE A 85 -15.68 -3.65 1.49
N PRO A 86 -15.81 -4.96 1.84
CA PRO A 86 -14.71 -5.91 1.70
C PRO A 86 -14.35 -6.14 0.23
N ASN A 87 -13.22 -6.82 -0.02
CA ASN A 87 -12.78 -7.15 -1.35
C ASN A 87 -13.88 -7.87 -2.14
N SER A 88 -14.38 -7.21 -3.16
CA SER A 88 -15.41 -7.74 -4.07
C SER A 88 -15.52 -6.83 -5.30
N PRO A 89 -16.14 -7.27 -6.39
CA PRO A 89 -16.43 -6.40 -7.52
C PRO A 89 -17.27 -5.17 -7.14
N ASP A 90 -18.12 -5.28 -6.11
CA ASP A 90 -18.95 -4.18 -5.61
C ASP A 90 -18.11 -2.96 -5.19
N TYR A 91 -16.89 -3.19 -4.68
CA TYR A 91 -15.97 -2.11 -4.32
C TYR A 91 -15.58 -1.29 -5.55
N VAL A 92 -15.11 -1.96 -6.62
CA VAL A 92 -14.70 -1.30 -7.87
C VAL A 92 -15.89 -0.59 -8.52
N ILE A 93 -17.04 -1.26 -8.58
CA ILE A 93 -18.27 -0.68 -9.14
C ILE A 93 -18.67 0.57 -8.39
N SER A 94 -18.68 0.54 -7.06
CA SER A 94 -19.01 1.70 -6.22
C SER A 94 -18.06 2.86 -6.49
N VAL A 95 -16.75 2.61 -6.46
CA VAL A 95 -15.71 3.63 -6.65
C VAL A 95 -15.83 4.31 -8.02
N TYR A 96 -15.93 3.54 -9.10
CA TYR A 96 -16.06 4.14 -10.44
C TYR A 96 -17.39 4.84 -10.67
N SER A 97 -18.48 4.36 -10.06
CA SER A 97 -19.77 5.06 -10.10
C SER A 97 -19.71 6.43 -9.42
N LEU A 98 -19.00 6.53 -8.29
CA LEU A 98 -18.78 7.76 -7.58
C LEU A 98 -17.91 8.74 -8.39
N TRP A 99 -16.87 8.29 -9.03
CA TRP A 99 -16.05 9.14 -9.88
C TRP A 99 -16.79 9.69 -11.11
N LYS A 100 -17.73 8.93 -11.66
CA LYS A 100 -18.59 9.41 -12.76
C LYS A 100 -19.53 10.55 -12.36
N VAL A 101 -19.91 10.64 -11.08
CA VAL A 101 -20.68 11.79 -10.56
C VAL A 101 -19.79 12.87 -9.98
N GLY A 102 -18.46 12.69 -10.02
CA GLY A 102 -17.49 13.63 -9.46
C GLY A 102 -17.44 13.64 -7.93
N ALA A 103 -17.93 12.61 -7.26
CA ALA A 103 -17.86 12.46 -5.81
C ALA A 103 -16.46 12.03 -5.36
N VAL A 104 -16.10 12.36 -4.13
CA VAL A 104 -14.82 11.99 -3.49
C VAL A 104 -15.01 10.70 -2.72
N VAL A 105 -14.25 9.68 -3.09
CA VAL A 105 -14.26 8.38 -2.42
C VAL A 105 -13.52 8.48 -1.09
N VAL A 106 -14.16 8.08 0.00
CA VAL A 106 -13.52 7.88 1.31
C VAL A 106 -13.39 6.37 1.56
N PRO A 107 -12.23 5.76 1.27
CA PRO A 107 -12.01 4.34 1.49
C PRO A 107 -12.00 4.03 2.98
N ILE A 108 -12.85 3.11 3.42
CA ILE A 108 -13.01 2.76 4.85
C ILE A 108 -12.72 1.27 5.04
N ASN A 109 -11.91 0.96 6.04
CA ASN A 109 -11.62 -0.42 6.42
C ASN A 109 -12.90 -1.10 6.97
N PRO A 110 -13.40 -2.18 6.36
CA PRO A 110 -14.61 -2.88 6.81
C PRO A 110 -14.43 -3.62 8.15
N MET A 111 -13.22 -3.68 8.69
CA MET A 111 -12.95 -4.25 10.02
C MET A 111 -13.00 -3.21 11.14
N TYR A 112 -13.20 -1.93 10.83
CA TYR A 112 -13.33 -0.88 11.85
C TYR A 112 -14.53 -1.10 12.74
N LYS A 113 -14.36 -0.73 13.99
CA LYS A 113 -15.42 -0.72 15.01
C LYS A 113 -16.07 0.67 15.08
N GLU A 114 -17.01 0.81 15.98
CA GLU A 114 -17.85 2.00 16.12
C GLU A 114 -17.02 3.30 16.18
N VAL A 115 -16.04 3.37 17.07
CA VAL A 115 -15.24 4.60 17.32
C VAL A 115 -14.44 5.02 16.08
N GLU A 116 -13.82 4.07 15.40
CA GLU A 116 -13.00 4.34 14.21
C GLU A 116 -13.87 4.76 13.02
N LEU A 117 -14.98 4.06 12.83
CA LEU A 117 -15.93 4.35 11.75
C LEU A 117 -16.60 5.73 11.95
N GLU A 118 -17.05 6.04 13.16
CA GLU A 118 -17.64 7.33 13.53
C GLU A 118 -16.65 8.47 13.28
N TYR A 119 -15.40 8.29 13.72
CA TYR A 119 -14.36 9.30 13.51
C TYR A 119 -14.16 9.63 12.04
N ILE A 120 -13.98 8.61 11.18
CA ILE A 120 -13.70 8.84 9.76
C ILE A 120 -14.88 9.48 9.04
N LEU A 121 -16.11 9.03 9.31
CA LEU A 121 -17.31 9.60 8.71
C LEU A 121 -17.49 11.08 9.09
N ASN A 122 -17.22 11.44 10.34
CA ASN A 122 -17.36 12.81 10.82
C ASN A 122 -16.22 13.72 10.34
N ASP A 123 -14.95 13.26 10.42
CA ASP A 123 -13.81 14.07 9.98
C ASP A 123 -13.82 14.31 8.47
N SER A 124 -14.20 13.31 7.68
CA SER A 124 -14.36 13.43 6.23
C SER A 124 -15.60 14.24 5.82
N GLU A 125 -16.57 14.45 6.72
CA GLU A 125 -17.88 15.03 6.43
C GLU A 125 -18.66 14.23 5.36
N ALA A 126 -18.56 12.91 5.42
CA ALA A 126 -19.29 12.04 4.50
C ALA A 126 -20.81 12.12 4.78
N THR A 127 -21.60 12.42 3.75
CA THR A 127 -23.06 12.49 3.82
C THR A 127 -23.75 11.30 3.17
N THR A 128 -22.98 10.51 2.42
CA THR A 128 -23.42 9.25 1.81
C THR A 128 -22.47 8.13 2.22
N LEU A 129 -23.02 6.95 2.49
CA LEU A 129 -22.25 5.75 2.85
C LEU A 129 -22.69 4.58 1.99
N ILE A 130 -21.75 3.98 1.26
CA ILE A 130 -21.91 2.68 0.60
C ILE A 130 -21.23 1.65 1.49
N ILE A 131 -22.03 0.75 2.07
CA ILE A 131 -21.56 -0.17 3.11
C ILE A 131 -22.02 -1.59 2.84
N HIS A 132 -21.13 -2.55 3.09
CA HIS A 132 -21.50 -3.95 2.96
C HIS A 132 -22.40 -4.39 4.11
N ASN A 133 -23.38 -5.26 3.83
CA ASN A 133 -24.39 -5.72 4.78
C ASN A 133 -23.80 -6.35 6.06
N MET A 134 -22.62 -6.97 5.99
CA MET A 134 -21.93 -7.54 7.15
C MET A 134 -21.37 -6.47 8.09
N VAL A 135 -21.08 -5.27 7.59
CA VAL A 135 -20.54 -4.14 8.37
C VAL A 135 -21.64 -3.21 8.84
N TYR A 136 -22.78 -3.21 8.16
CA TYR A 136 -23.91 -2.33 8.47
C TYR A 136 -24.33 -2.33 9.96
N PRO A 137 -24.35 -3.46 10.71
CA PRO A 137 -24.68 -3.46 12.13
C PRO A 137 -23.74 -2.63 13.03
N VAL A 138 -22.49 -2.42 12.59
CA VAL A 138 -21.55 -1.54 13.29
C VAL A 138 -21.93 -0.09 13.07
N PHE A 139 -22.25 0.28 11.82
CA PHE A 139 -22.68 1.63 11.46
C PHE A 139 -24.03 1.98 12.12
N GLU A 140 -24.97 1.05 12.17
CA GLU A 140 -26.32 1.30 12.73
C GLU A 140 -26.26 1.82 14.17
N LYS A 141 -25.28 1.38 14.97
CA LYS A 141 -25.09 1.81 16.36
C LYS A 141 -24.58 3.27 16.50
N ILE A 142 -23.96 3.78 15.47
CA ILE A 142 -23.36 5.14 15.47
C ILE A 142 -24.06 6.09 14.52
N ARG A 143 -25.11 5.64 13.84
CA ARG A 143 -25.78 6.40 12.78
C ARG A 143 -26.12 7.81 13.20
N ASP A 144 -26.76 7.96 14.36
CA ASP A 144 -27.23 9.25 14.88
C ASP A 144 -26.09 10.19 15.31
N ASN A 145 -24.87 9.66 15.44
CA ASN A 145 -23.65 10.41 15.75
C ASN A 145 -22.92 10.89 14.48
N THR A 146 -23.42 10.56 13.29
CA THR A 146 -22.78 10.90 12.01
C THR A 146 -23.63 11.82 11.15
N LYS A 147 -23.02 12.46 10.15
CA LYS A 147 -23.70 13.29 9.15
C LYS A 147 -24.24 12.49 7.96
N VAL A 148 -24.23 11.15 8.03
CA VAL A 148 -24.66 10.28 6.92
C VAL A 148 -26.18 10.35 6.77
N GLU A 149 -26.62 10.86 5.63
CA GLU A 149 -28.04 10.98 5.25
C GLU A 149 -28.49 9.83 4.34
N ARG A 150 -27.61 9.39 3.44
CA ARG A 150 -27.90 8.38 2.42
C ARG A 150 -27.07 7.13 2.63
N ILE A 151 -27.72 5.97 2.65
CA ILE A 151 -27.09 4.68 2.88
C ILE A 151 -27.44 3.73 1.75
N ILE A 152 -26.43 3.08 1.18
CA ILE A 152 -26.55 2.05 0.15
C ILE A 152 -25.89 0.79 0.71
N ILE A 153 -26.68 -0.28 0.85
CA ILE A 153 -26.21 -1.53 1.45
C ILE A 153 -25.92 -2.55 0.34
N THR A 154 -24.63 -2.88 0.14
CA THR A 154 -24.19 -3.90 -0.82
C THR A 154 -24.27 -5.32 -0.22
N GLY A 155 -24.22 -6.34 -1.09
CA GLY A 155 -24.34 -7.74 -0.70
C GLY A 155 -25.77 -8.19 -0.33
N LYS A 156 -26.76 -7.28 -0.48
CA LYS A 156 -28.19 -7.53 -0.33
C LYS A 156 -29.03 -6.91 -1.47
N GLY A 157 -28.41 -6.60 -2.60
CA GLY A 157 -29.09 -6.06 -3.77
C GLY A 157 -29.08 -4.54 -3.89
N GLY A 158 -28.45 -3.78 -2.98
CA GLY A 158 -28.46 -2.31 -3.03
C GLY A 158 -27.86 -1.72 -4.29
N LEU A 159 -26.78 -2.29 -4.83
CA LEU A 159 -26.23 -1.87 -6.12
C LEU A 159 -27.13 -2.31 -7.29
N ARG A 160 -27.74 -3.50 -7.24
CA ARG A 160 -28.69 -3.96 -8.27
C ARG A 160 -29.89 -3.03 -8.36
N GLU A 161 -30.44 -2.62 -7.21
CA GLU A 161 -31.53 -1.65 -7.17
C GLU A 161 -31.14 -0.32 -7.82
N LEU A 162 -29.91 0.17 -7.58
CA LEU A 162 -29.40 1.37 -8.24
C LEU A 162 -29.24 1.17 -9.75
N VAL A 163 -28.81 0.00 -10.21
CA VAL A 163 -28.75 -0.32 -11.65
C VAL A 163 -30.14 -0.28 -12.29
N GLU A 164 -31.16 -0.84 -11.63
CA GLU A 164 -32.55 -0.87 -12.13
C GLU A 164 -33.18 0.55 -12.19
N ARG A 165 -32.87 1.38 -11.18
CA ARG A 165 -33.33 2.78 -11.11
C ARG A 165 -32.56 3.72 -12.03
N GLY A 166 -31.37 3.36 -12.48
CA GLY A 166 -30.49 4.19 -13.30
C GLY A 166 -30.96 4.37 -14.73
N LYS A 167 -32.07 5.07 -14.89
CA LYS A 167 -32.68 5.37 -16.20
C LYS A 167 -32.45 6.82 -16.61
N GLY A 168 -32.20 7.04 -17.88
CA GLY A 168 -31.92 8.37 -18.42
C GLY A 168 -30.47 8.54 -18.85
N THR A 169 -30.00 9.77 -18.91
CA THR A 169 -28.66 10.12 -19.37
C THR A 169 -27.85 10.66 -18.19
N LEU A 170 -26.66 10.14 -18.00
CA LEU A 170 -25.72 10.66 -17.00
C LEU A 170 -25.31 12.10 -17.38
N LYS A 171 -25.48 13.01 -16.47
CA LYS A 171 -24.94 14.38 -16.60
C LYS A 171 -23.53 14.39 -15.99
N MET A 172 -22.52 14.12 -16.84
CA MET A 172 -21.13 14.16 -16.40
C MET A 172 -20.78 15.57 -15.92
N PRO A 173 -20.29 15.73 -14.67
CA PRO A 173 -19.79 17.02 -14.22
C PRO A 173 -18.46 17.33 -14.92
N GLU A 174 -18.20 18.61 -15.14
CA GLU A 174 -16.85 19.05 -15.55
C GLU A 174 -15.87 18.81 -14.38
N ILE A 175 -14.83 18.02 -14.62
CA ILE A 175 -13.80 17.67 -13.63
C ILE A 175 -12.49 18.36 -14.01
N ASN A 176 -12.01 19.23 -13.12
CA ASN A 176 -10.62 19.68 -13.15
C ASN A 176 -9.74 18.62 -12.47
N SER A 177 -9.12 17.76 -13.26
CA SER A 177 -8.41 16.59 -12.74
C SER A 177 -7.27 16.93 -11.76
N LYS A 178 -6.68 18.13 -11.86
CA LYS A 178 -5.59 18.58 -10.97
C LYS A 178 -6.08 19.18 -9.65
N GLU A 179 -7.33 19.67 -9.61
CA GLU A 179 -7.86 20.36 -8.45
C GLU A 179 -8.92 19.54 -7.70
N ASP A 180 -9.79 18.86 -8.46
CA ASP A 180 -10.88 18.07 -7.89
C ASP A 180 -10.36 16.78 -7.24
N LEU A 181 -10.78 16.55 -6.00
CA LEU A 181 -10.41 15.34 -5.27
C LEU A 181 -11.13 14.13 -5.84
N ALA A 182 -10.39 13.06 -6.03
CA ALA A 182 -10.92 11.73 -6.39
C ALA A 182 -11.08 10.83 -5.16
N ALA A 183 -10.14 10.94 -4.21
CA ALA A 183 -10.16 10.12 -3.00
C ALA A 183 -9.64 10.88 -1.77
N LEU A 184 -10.13 10.45 -0.61
CA LEU A 184 -9.72 10.95 0.70
C LEU A 184 -9.43 9.74 1.63
N PRO A 185 -8.38 8.94 1.35
CA PRO A 185 -7.99 7.84 2.22
C PRO A 185 -7.42 8.36 3.55
N TYR A 186 -7.65 7.61 4.63
CA TYR A 186 -7.16 7.93 5.95
C TYR A 186 -5.92 7.13 6.30
N THR A 187 -4.86 7.83 6.75
CA THR A 187 -3.62 7.21 7.21
C THR A 187 -3.48 7.33 8.72
N GLY A 188 -3.12 6.22 9.38
CA GLY A 188 -2.74 6.24 10.79
C GLY A 188 -1.36 6.87 10.94
N GLY A 189 -1.30 8.09 11.46
CA GLY A 189 -0.04 8.67 11.93
C GLY A 189 0.50 7.91 13.14
N THR A 190 1.83 7.88 13.31
CA THR A 190 2.48 7.26 14.48
C THR A 190 2.17 8.01 15.80
N THR A 191 1.53 9.17 15.75
CA THR A 191 1.40 10.11 16.89
C THR A 191 0.02 10.72 17.07
N GLY A 192 -1.04 10.26 16.36
CA GLY A 192 -2.35 10.91 16.47
C GLY A 192 -3.49 10.18 15.78
N LEU A 193 -4.63 10.84 15.71
CA LEU A 193 -5.80 10.38 14.96
C LEU A 193 -5.48 10.28 13.45
N PRO A 194 -6.13 9.36 12.72
CA PRO A 194 -5.94 9.23 11.28
C PRO A 194 -6.23 10.54 10.55
N LYS A 195 -5.45 10.81 9.49
CA LYS A 195 -5.57 12.04 8.69
C LYS A 195 -6.03 11.68 7.27
N GLY A 196 -6.98 12.45 6.75
CA GLY A 196 -7.44 12.32 5.37
C GLY A 196 -6.41 12.89 4.38
N VAL A 197 -5.95 12.07 3.45
CA VAL A 197 -4.99 12.43 2.41
C VAL A 197 -5.74 12.87 1.16
N MET A 198 -5.56 14.12 0.73
CA MET A 198 -6.26 14.70 -0.42
C MET A 198 -5.61 14.28 -1.74
N LEU A 199 -6.20 13.30 -2.43
CA LEU A 199 -5.75 12.80 -3.74
C LEU A 199 -6.66 13.30 -4.86
N THR A 200 -6.08 13.95 -5.86
CA THR A 200 -6.79 14.40 -7.05
C THR A 200 -6.94 13.28 -8.08
N HIS A 201 -7.81 13.46 -9.06
CA HIS A 201 -7.88 12.56 -10.20
C HIS A 201 -6.54 12.47 -10.93
N PHE A 202 -5.85 13.60 -11.10
CA PHE A 202 -4.55 13.66 -11.76
C PHE A 202 -3.47 12.86 -11.02
N ASN A 203 -3.44 12.92 -9.69
CA ASN A 203 -2.49 12.14 -8.89
C ASN A 203 -2.66 10.63 -9.16
N LEU A 204 -3.89 10.12 -9.09
CA LEU A 204 -4.18 8.70 -9.26
C LEU A 204 -3.99 8.23 -10.72
N VAL A 205 -4.40 9.03 -11.71
CA VAL A 205 -4.18 8.72 -13.14
C VAL A 205 -2.70 8.70 -13.46
N SER A 206 -1.94 9.68 -12.97
CA SER A 206 -0.49 9.74 -13.19
C SER A 206 0.21 8.51 -12.62
N ASN A 207 -0.09 8.14 -11.37
CA ASN A 207 0.54 6.97 -10.75
C ASN A 207 0.14 5.66 -11.44
N ALA A 208 -1.10 5.54 -11.89
CA ALA A 208 -1.52 4.38 -12.68
C ALA A 208 -0.68 4.20 -13.96
N LEU A 209 -0.41 5.30 -14.70
CA LEU A 209 0.41 5.26 -15.91
C LEU A 209 1.89 5.03 -15.62
N GLN A 210 2.43 5.66 -14.57
CA GLN A 210 3.81 5.42 -14.11
C GLN A 210 4.06 3.94 -13.82
N LEU A 211 3.14 3.30 -13.10
CA LEU A 211 3.25 1.89 -12.74
C LEU A 211 3.01 0.96 -13.93
N ALA A 212 2.08 1.31 -14.83
CA ALA A 212 1.88 0.55 -16.05
C ALA A 212 3.18 0.44 -16.88
N VAL A 213 3.91 1.55 -16.99
CA VAL A 213 5.22 1.57 -17.66
C VAL A 213 6.27 0.79 -16.87
N ALA A 214 6.35 1.00 -15.56
CA ALA A 214 7.37 0.37 -14.72
C ALA A 214 7.26 -1.16 -14.66
N PHE A 215 6.03 -1.68 -14.62
CA PHE A 215 5.75 -3.13 -14.65
C PHE A 215 5.56 -3.70 -16.06
N GLY A 216 5.63 -2.86 -17.10
CA GLY A 216 5.39 -3.27 -18.48
C GLY A 216 3.99 -3.89 -18.67
N LEU A 217 2.97 -3.30 -18.03
CA LEU A 217 1.61 -3.83 -18.08
C LEU A 217 0.87 -3.40 -19.36
N SER A 218 0.05 -4.31 -19.85
CA SER A 218 -0.77 -4.14 -21.02
C SER A 218 -2.13 -4.84 -20.86
N HIS A 219 -2.99 -4.72 -21.89
CA HIS A 219 -4.27 -5.42 -21.94
C HIS A 219 -4.15 -6.96 -21.96
N MET A 220 -2.95 -7.50 -22.22
CA MET A 220 -2.68 -8.95 -22.19
C MET A 220 -2.47 -9.49 -20.78
N ASP A 221 -2.33 -8.61 -19.80
CA ASP A 221 -2.02 -9.01 -18.45
C ASP A 221 -3.26 -9.41 -17.63
N THR A 222 -3.02 -10.25 -16.64
CA THR A 222 -3.99 -10.66 -15.62
C THR A 222 -3.35 -10.46 -14.25
N HIS A 223 -4.02 -9.70 -13.40
CA HIS A 223 -3.62 -9.49 -12.01
C HIS A 223 -4.53 -10.27 -11.07
N VAL A 224 -3.94 -11.09 -10.18
CA VAL A 224 -4.66 -11.68 -9.05
C VAL A 224 -4.41 -10.83 -7.81
N GLY A 225 -5.45 -10.15 -7.35
CA GLY A 225 -5.42 -9.24 -6.20
C GLY A 225 -6.15 -9.80 -5.00
N SER A 226 -5.50 -9.79 -3.84
CA SER A 226 -6.03 -10.29 -2.57
C SER A 226 -5.82 -9.34 -1.41
N MET A 227 -5.05 -8.27 -1.62
CA MET A 227 -4.81 -7.27 -0.59
C MET A 227 -6.05 -6.40 -0.38
N PRO A 228 -6.18 -5.76 0.79
CA PRO A 228 -7.38 -4.96 1.08
C PRO A 228 -7.58 -3.81 0.08
N MET A 229 -8.72 -3.80 -0.62
CA MET A 229 -9.04 -2.81 -1.66
C MET A 229 -9.21 -1.38 -1.12
N PHE A 230 -9.56 -1.23 0.16
CA PHE A 230 -9.61 0.07 0.82
C PHE A 230 -8.22 0.67 1.08
N HIS A 231 -7.17 -0.15 1.05
CA HIS A 231 -5.79 0.31 1.22
C HIS A 231 -5.23 0.81 -0.12
N MET A 232 -4.53 1.94 -0.09
CA MET A 232 -4.08 2.61 -1.31
C MET A 232 -3.18 1.75 -2.22
N ALA A 233 -2.49 0.76 -1.67
CA ALA A 233 -1.70 -0.16 -2.49
C ALA A 233 -2.58 -0.94 -3.47
N GLU A 234 -3.61 -1.65 -2.99
CA GLU A 234 -4.53 -2.40 -3.86
C GLU A 234 -5.45 -1.46 -4.63
N PHE A 235 -5.87 -0.34 -4.02
CA PHE A 235 -6.63 0.72 -4.68
C PHE A 235 -5.89 1.27 -5.91
N GLY A 236 -4.57 1.47 -5.84
CA GLY A 236 -3.74 1.84 -6.97
C GLY A 236 -3.69 0.71 -8.02
N PHE A 237 -3.49 -0.55 -7.59
CA PHE A 237 -3.36 -1.67 -8.51
C PHE A 237 -4.60 -1.93 -9.36
N PHE A 238 -5.82 -1.94 -8.80
CA PHE A 238 -7.00 -2.14 -9.66
C PHE A 238 -7.18 -0.99 -10.66
N ASN A 239 -6.81 0.24 -10.29
CA ASN A 239 -6.84 1.37 -11.22
C ASN A 239 -5.85 1.19 -12.37
N ILE A 240 -4.61 0.73 -12.08
CA ILE A 240 -3.62 0.44 -13.12
C ILE A 240 -4.15 -0.63 -14.08
N VAL A 241 -4.61 -1.76 -13.52
CA VAL A 241 -5.09 -2.91 -14.27
C VAL A 241 -6.22 -2.51 -15.23
N LEU A 242 -7.21 -1.75 -14.72
CA LEU A 242 -8.33 -1.30 -15.54
C LEU A 242 -7.91 -0.22 -16.54
N ALA A 243 -6.96 0.65 -16.22
CA ALA A 243 -6.46 1.69 -17.11
C ALA A 243 -5.80 1.12 -18.38
N VAL A 244 -5.05 0.03 -18.24
CA VAL A 244 -4.35 -0.61 -19.37
C VAL A 244 -5.19 -1.68 -20.08
N GLY A 245 -6.42 -1.96 -19.62
CA GLY A 245 -7.30 -2.99 -20.19
C GLY A 245 -6.95 -4.42 -19.78
N ALA A 246 -6.17 -4.59 -18.71
CA ALA A 246 -5.85 -5.90 -18.14
C ALA A 246 -7.03 -6.49 -17.36
N THR A 247 -6.99 -7.79 -17.07
CA THR A 247 -8.03 -8.47 -16.28
C THR A 247 -7.67 -8.43 -14.79
N TYR A 248 -8.60 -8.02 -13.94
CA TYR A 248 -8.49 -8.02 -12.50
C TYR A 248 -9.24 -9.22 -11.90
N VAL A 249 -8.52 -10.16 -11.33
CA VAL A 249 -9.06 -11.31 -10.59
C VAL A 249 -9.07 -10.95 -9.11
N VAL A 250 -10.26 -10.72 -8.55
CA VAL A 250 -10.47 -10.31 -7.17
C VAL A 250 -10.59 -11.53 -6.28
N MET A 251 -9.77 -11.63 -5.25
CA MET A 251 -9.96 -12.56 -4.14
C MET A 251 -10.59 -11.82 -2.96
N GLY A 252 -11.63 -12.40 -2.37
CA GLY A 252 -12.32 -11.82 -1.21
C GLY A 252 -11.40 -11.67 0.01
N ARG A 253 -10.47 -12.61 0.18
CA ARG A 253 -9.46 -12.61 1.24
C ARG A 253 -8.23 -13.38 0.79
N PHE A 254 -7.05 -12.98 1.28
CA PHE A 254 -5.84 -13.75 1.04
C PHE A 254 -5.94 -15.15 1.69
N ASP A 255 -5.65 -16.17 0.89
CA ASP A 255 -5.42 -17.55 1.27
C ASP A 255 -4.28 -18.08 0.40
N PRO A 256 -3.18 -18.61 0.97
CA PRO A 256 -2.00 -18.98 0.19
C PRO A 256 -2.25 -20.10 -0.82
N LYS A 257 -3.14 -21.07 -0.49
CA LYS A 257 -3.52 -22.14 -1.41
C LYS A 257 -4.34 -21.59 -2.58
N LEU A 258 -5.37 -20.81 -2.29
CA LEU A 258 -6.21 -20.20 -3.32
C LEU A 258 -5.42 -19.20 -4.19
N MET A 259 -4.46 -18.48 -3.60
CA MET A 259 -3.55 -17.62 -4.37
C MET A 259 -2.76 -18.45 -5.39
N ALA A 260 -2.16 -19.56 -4.95
CA ALA A 260 -1.40 -20.44 -5.84
C ALA A 260 -2.29 -21.04 -6.96
N GLU A 261 -3.50 -21.46 -6.64
CA GLU A 261 -4.48 -22.01 -7.58
C GLU A 261 -5.00 -20.95 -8.56
N ASN A 262 -5.29 -19.74 -8.09
CA ASN A 262 -5.78 -18.66 -8.94
C ASN A 262 -4.70 -18.12 -9.89
N ILE A 263 -3.43 -18.10 -9.48
CA ILE A 263 -2.32 -17.75 -10.38
C ILE A 263 -2.30 -18.72 -11.58
N GLU A 264 -2.43 -20.02 -11.33
CA GLU A 264 -2.48 -21.04 -12.39
C GLU A 264 -3.79 -20.93 -13.21
N MET A 265 -4.94 -20.94 -12.54
CA MET A 265 -6.27 -21.01 -13.18
C MET A 265 -6.55 -19.84 -14.11
N TYR A 266 -6.13 -18.64 -13.73
CA TYR A 266 -6.37 -17.42 -14.51
C TYR A 266 -5.14 -16.95 -15.30
N GLU A 267 -4.11 -17.79 -15.41
CA GLU A 267 -2.87 -17.47 -16.12
C GLU A 267 -2.33 -16.10 -15.72
N ALA A 268 -2.26 -15.85 -14.40
CA ALA A 268 -1.86 -14.57 -13.87
C ALA A 268 -0.44 -14.19 -14.34
N THR A 269 -0.26 -12.93 -14.72
CA THR A 269 1.02 -12.40 -15.17
C THR A 269 1.71 -11.54 -14.13
N VAL A 270 0.94 -10.99 -13.19
CA VAL A 270 1.42 -10.15 -12.10
C VAL A 270 0.56 -10.37 -10.85
N THR A 271 1.17 -10.31 -9.69
CA THR A 271 0.47 -10.21 -8.40
C THR A 271 1.23 -9.29 -7.44
N TRP A 272 0.50 -8.74 -6.49
CA TRP A 272 1.02 -7.87 -5.45
C TRP A 272 0.71 -8.47 -4.08
N LEU A 273 1.72 -8.53 -3.21
CA LEU A 273 1.59 -9.10 -1.87
C LEU A 273 2.33 -8.22 -0.84
N VAL A 274 1.84 -8.19 0.37
CA VAL A 274 2.63 -7.71 1.51
C VAL A 274 3.57 -8.83 2.00
N PRO A 275 4.71 -8.51 2.64
CA PRO A 275 5.68 -9.53 3.05
C PRO A 275 5.11 -10.69 3.88
N PRO A 276 4.18 -10.52 4.84
CA PRO A 276 3.56 -11.66 5.52
C PRO A 276 2.75 -12.57 4.61
N ALA A 277 2.05 -12.01 3.61
CA ALA A 277 1.31 -12.82 2.65
C ALA A 277 2.26 -13.62 1.75
N LEU A 278 3.37 -12.99 1.31
CA LEU A 278 4.41 -13.70 0.58
C LEU A 278 5.01 -14.83 1.42
N ASN A 279 5.29 -14.60 2.71
CA ASN A 279 5.81 -15.62 3.61
C ASN A 279 4.83 -16.80 3.78
N GLN A 280 3.53 -16.52 3.93
CA GLN A 280 2.51 -17.57 3.99
C GLN A 280 2.44 -18.36 2.68
N LEU A 281 2.56 -17.71 1.53
CA LEU A 281 2.60 -18.38 0.23
C LEU A 281 3.85 -19.28 0.10
N VAL A 282 5.01 -18.80 0.51
CA VAL A 282 6.27 -19.59 0.54
C VAL A 282 6.12 -20.82 1.43
N ASN A 283 5.63 -20.65 2.67
CA ASN A 283 5.45 -21.76 3.61
C ASN A 283 4.44 -22.80 3.08
N TYR A 284 3.36 -22.34 2.44
CA TYR A 284 2.41 -23.23 1.78
C TYR A 284 3.06 -24.03 0.65
N LEU A 285 3.81 -23.38 -0.24
CA LEU A 285 4.49 -24.06 -1.34
C LEU A 285 5.58 -25.02 -0.84
N GLU A 286 6.31 -24.68 0.24
CA GLU A 286 7.29 -25.58 0.87
C GLU A 286 6.64 -26.88 1.38
N SER A 287 5.49 -26.75 2.06
CA SER A 287 4.79 -27.89 2.69
C SER A 287 3.88 -28.67 1.74
N SER A 288 3.47 -28.09 0.62
CA SER A 288 2.54 -28.72 -0.34
C SER A 288 3.28 -29.70 -1.25
N GLU A 289 2.69 -30.88 -1.49
CA GLU A 289 3.13 -31.81 -2.53
C GLU A 289 2.63 -31.41 -3.93
N LYS A 290 1.62 -30.52 -4.00
CA LYS A 290 1.04 -30.05 -5.25
C LYS A 290 2.03 -29.18 -6.02
N THR A 291 2.12 -29.42 -7.32
CA THR A 291 2.82 -28.56 -8.28
C THR A 291 1.84 -27.71 -9.05
N TYR A 292 2.31 -26.59 -9.59
CA TYR A 292 1.50 -25.59 -10.32
C TYR A 292 2.14 -25.25 -11.66
N ASP A 293 1.36 -24.63 -12.56
CA ASP A 293 1.87 -24.08 -13.83
C ASP A 293 1.77 -22.54 -13.82
N TRP A 294 2.78 -21.85 -13.29
CA TRP A 294 2.87 -20.39 -13.24
C TRP A 294 3.69 -19.79 -14.38
N LYS A 295 3.76 -20.47 -15.52
CA LYS A 295 4.61 -20.06 -16.67
C LYS A 295 4.37 -18.63 -17.16
N PHE A 296 3.19 -18.07 -16.93
CA PHE A 296 2.82 -16.71 -17.32
C PHE A 296 3.12 -15.66 -16.24
N LEU A 297 3.32 -16.07 -14.99
CA LEU A 297 3.58 -15.14 -13.90
C LEU A 297 4.98 -14.54 -14.05
N ARG A 298 5.03 -13.26 -14.45
CA ARG A 298 6.27 -12.52 -14.68
C ARG A 298 6.82 -11.92 -13.40
N VAL A 299 5.92 -11.36 -12.58
CA VAL A 299 6.30 -10.54 -11.43
C VAL A 299 5.43 -10.86 -10.21
N ILE A 300 6.08 -11.06 -9.07
CA ILE A 300 5.48 -10.86 -7.75
C ILE A 300 6.03 -9.53 -7.21
N ALA A 301 5.17 -8.53 -7.06
CA ALA A 301 5.55 -7.27 -6.44
C ALA A 301 5.29 -7.32 -4.93
N THR A 302 6.15 -6.69 -4.14
CA THR A 302 5.94 -6.53 -2.69
C THR A 302 6.25 -5.12 -2.23
N GLY A 303 5.59 -4.69 -1.16
CA GLY A 303 5.81 -3.38 -0.56
C GLY A 303 5.12 -3.27 0.79
N ALA A 304 4.88 -2.05 1.23
CA ALA A 304 4.45 -1.64 2.57
C ALA A 304 5.57 -1.69 3.63
N TRP A 305 6.51 -2.62 3.52
CA TRP A 305 7.82 -2.63 4.22
C TRP A 305 8.80 -3.55 3.48
N PRO A 306 10.12 -3.44 3.78
CA PRO A 306 11.15 -4.23 3.10
C PRO A 306 10.98 -5.74 3.29
N VAL A 307 11.35 -6.51 2.27
CA VAL A 307 11.33 -7.97 2.28
C VAL A 307 12.71 -8.51 2.57
N ALA A 308 12.80 -9.49 3.45
CA ALA A 308 14.07 -10.17 3.71
C ALA A 308 14.58 -10.88 2.42
N PRO A 309 15.85 -10.68 2.02
CA PRO A 309 16.40 -11.28 0.80
C PRO A 309 16.20 -12.79 0.73
N VAL A 310 16.31 -13.49 1.85
CA VAL A 310 16.09 -14.93 1.93
C VAL A 310 14.69 -15.36 1.48
N LEU A 311 13.68 -14.54 1.73
CA LEU A 311 12.31 -14.82 1.31
C LEU A 311 12.13 -14.66 -0.21
N ILE A 312 12.84 -13.68 -0.79
CA ILE A 312 12.89 -13.46 -2.24
C ILE A 312 13.53 -14.67 -2.94
N ASP A 313 14.66 -15.15 -2.42
CA ASP A 313 15.36 -16.31 -2.98
C ASP A 313 14.51 -17.57 -2.87
N LYS A 314 13.82 -17.78 -1.75
CA LYS A 314 12.91 -18.90 -1.53
C LYS A 314 11.76 -18.94 -2.54
N ILE A 315 11.05 -17.82 -2.73
CA ILE A 315 9.91 -17.80 -3.68
C ILE A 315 10.39 -18.04 -5.11
N LYS A 316 11.54 -17.50 -5.54
CA LYS A 316 12.11 -17.76 -6.86
C LYS A 316 12.49 -19.23 -7.04
N LYS A 317 13.12 -19.84 -6.02
CA LYS A 317 13.46 -21.26 -6.02
C LYS A 317 12.21 -22.14 -6.12
N LEU A 318 11.21 -21.91 -5.29
CA LEU A 318 9.95 -22.68 -5.30
C LEU A 318 9.18 -22.49 -6.61
N ALA A 319 9.18 -21.30 -7.18
CA ALA A 319 8.59 -21.05 -8.49
C ALA A 319 9.25 -21.89 -9.59
N ALA A 320 10.58 -22.04 -9.55
CA ALA A 320 11.31 -22.87 -10.50
C ALA A 320 11.10 -24.37 -10.28
N GLU A 321 11.10 -24.83 -9.02
CA GLU A 321 11.04 -26.25 -8.67
C GLU A 321 9.63 -26.84 -8.68
N LYS A 322 8.62 -26.04 -8.26
CA LYS A 322 7.25 -26.53 -8.06
C LYS A 322 6.20 -25.85 -8.94
N CYS A 323 6.53 -24.70 -9.55
CA CYS A 323 5.54 -23.92 -10.28
C CYS A 323 5.87 -23.69 -11.76
N ASN A 324 6.76 -24.49 -12.34
CA ASN A 324 7.15 -24.41 -13.77
C ASN A 324 7.55 -22.99 -14.21
N ASN A 325 8.23 -22.23 -13.35
CA ASN A 325 8.58 -20.84 -13.62
C ASN A 325 10.01 -20.48 -13.19
N GLN A 326 10.97 -20.62 -14.12
CA GLN A 326 12.38 -20.24 -13.90
C GLN A 326 12.65 -18.74 -14.12
N ARG A 327 11.65 -17.94 -14.54
CA ARG A 327 11.81 -16.53 -14.93
C ARG A 327 11.11 -15.55 -14.01
N LEU A 328 10.54 -16.06 -12.90
CA LEU A 328 9.84 -15.22 -11.94
C LEU A 328 10.73 -14.10 -11.44
N GLN A 329 10.27 -12.88 -11.57
CA GLN A 329 10.89 -11.69 -11.01
C GLN A 329 10.20 -11.28 -9.71
N HIS A 330 10.97 -10.73 -8.81
CA HIS A 330 10.46 -10.10 -7.60
C HIS A 330 10.84 -8.62 -7.61
N ASN A 331 9.84 -7.76 -7.48
CA ASN A 331 10.04 -6.32 -7.42
C ASN A 331 9.61 -5.79 -6.06
N GLN A 332 10.51 -5.09 -5.38
CA GLN A 332 10.11 -4.26 -4.26
C GLN A 332 9.57 -2.93 -4.77
N VAL A 333 8.54 -2.44 -4.12
CA VAL A 333 8.01 -1.09 -4.31
C VAL A 333 8.07 -0.33 -2.99
N TRP A 334 8.40 0.94 -3.06
CA TRP A 334 8.29 1.85 -1.94
C TRP A 334 7.34 2.98 -2.29
N GLY A 335 6.55 3.36 -1.30
CA GLY A 335 5.58 4.42 -1.46
C GLY A 335 4.69 4.57 -0.23
N MET A 336 3.72 5.45 -0.35
CA MET A 336 2.83 5.84 0.74
C MET A 336 1.52 6.41 0.18
N THR A 337 0.51 6.49 1.02
CA THR A 337 -0.81 7.01 0.61
C THR A 337 -0.70 8.40 -0.03
N GLU A 338 0.17 9.25 0.50
CA GLU A 338 0.46 10.61 0.04
C GLU A 338 1.07 10.67 -1.37
N ALA A 339 1.48 9.53 -1.93
CA ALA A 339 2.07 9.42 -3.27
C ALA A 339 1.24 8.58 -4.26
N SER A 340 -0.01 8.24 -3.97
CA SER A 340 -1.06 7.69 -4.87
C SER A 340 -0.92 6.25 -5.42
N PRO A 341 -0.26 5.27 -4.81
CA PRO A 341 0.56 5.25 -3.62
C PRO A 341 2.07 5.08 -3.88
N MET A 342 2.54 4.82 -5.11
CA MET A 342 3.90 4.34 -5.34
C MET A 342 4.86 5.40 -5.87
N VAL A 343 6.11 5.32 -5.41
CA VAL A 343 7.18 6.28 -5.70
C VAL A 343 8.33 5.61 -6.44
N THR A 344 8.78 4.44 -5.98
CA THR A 344 9.90 3.71 -6.57
C THR A 344 9.58 2.24 -6.79
N THR A 345 10.26 1.61 -7.75
CA THR A 345 10.28 0.15 -7.92
C THR A 345 11.57 -0.31 -8.61
N ASN A 346 11.90 -1.59 -8.45
CA ASN A 346 13.03 -2.17 -9.16
C ASN A 346 12.72 -2.27 -10.65
N PRO A 347 13.65 -1.85 -11.55
CA PRO A 347 13.51 -2.12 -12.97
C PRO A 347 13.50 -3.61 -13.27
N LEU A 348 12.60 -4.04 -14.16
CA LEU A 348 12.36 -5.46 -14.49
C LEU A 348 13.61 -6.25 -14.93
N LEU A 349 14.66 -5.60 -15.41
CA LEU A 349 15.88 -6.26 -15.89
C LEU A 349 17.07 -6.14 -14.91
N ARG A 350 16.87 -5.56 -13.72
CA ARG A 350 17.92 -5.39 -12.71
C ARG A 350 17.69 -6.32 -11.52
N LEU A 351 17.81 -7.62 -11.79
CA LEU A 351 17.62 -8.68 -10.79
C LEU A 351 18.63 -8.64 -9.64
N ASP A 352 19.83 -8.11 -9.90
CA ASP A 352 20.89 -7.86 -8.92
C ASP A 352 20.50 -6.83 -7.84
N LYS A 353 19.53 -5.98 -8.13
CA LYS A 353 19.06 -4.90 -7.23
C LYS A 353 17.76 -5.23 -6.50
N SER A 354 17.28 -6.47 -6.55
CA SER A 354 16.00 -6.88 -5.94
C SER A 354 15.93 -6.69 -4.41
N HIS A 355 17.05 -6.40 -3.76
CA HIS A 355 17.15 -6.08 -2.32
C HIS A 355 16.98 -4.59 -1.99
N THR A 356 16.92 -3.71 -3.02
CA THR A 356 16.69 -2.27 -2.87
C THR A 356 15.21 -1.93 -3.08
N GLN A 357 14.81 -0.70 -2.79
CA GLN A 357 13.48 -0.19 -3.12
C GLN A 357 13.39 0.36 -4.56
N GLY A 358 14.42 0.13 -5.36
CA GLY A 358 14.44 0.48 -6.77
C GLY A 358 14.76 1.95 -7.03
N ILE A 359 14.32 2.41 -8.20
CA ILE A 359 14.53 3.78 -8.69
C ILE A 359 13.18 4.52 -8.77
N PRO A 360 13.19 5.87 -8.76
CA PRO A 360 11.96 6.65 -8.92
C PRO A 360 11.19 6.29 -10.20
N LEU A 361 9.88 6.25 -10.10
CA LEU A 361 8.98 6.14 -11.25
C LEU A 361 9.09 7.38 -12.15
N SER A 362 8.52 7.31 -13.36
CA SER A 362 8.51 8.41 -14.32
C SER A 362 8.13 9.74 -13.67
N ASP A 363 8.92 10.78 -13.93
CA ASP A 363 8.69 12.17 -13.50
C ASP A 363 8.60 12.37 -11.97
N ILE A 364 9.15 11.44 -11.19
CA ILE A 364 9.33 11.62 -9.75
C ILE A 364 10.77 12.05 -9.47
N GLU A 365 10.91 13.17 -8.78
CA GLU A 365 12.17 13.62 -8.21
C GLU A 365 12.25 13.14 -6.75
N LEU A 366 13.37 12.52 -6.40
CA LEU A 366 13.68 12.04 -5.06
C LEU A 366 14.99 12.65 -4.60
N LYS A 367 15.01 13.18 -3.39
CA LYS A 367 16.19 13.73 -2.72
C LYS A 367 16.28 13.20 -1.30
N VAL A 368 17.46 13.35 -0.71
CA VAL A 368 17.72 13.02 0.70
C VAL A 368 18.16 14.29 1.41
N THR A 369 17.61 14.55 2.59
CA THR A 369 17.90 15.74 3.39
C THR A 369 18.32 15.37 4.80
N ASP A 370 19.23 16.13 5.37
CA ASP A 370 19.60 16.01 6.76
C ASP A 370 18.40 16.31 7.67
N THR A 371 18.15 15.44 8.64
CA THR A 371 16.94 15.50 9.48
C THR A 371 16.92 16.68 10.45
N GLU A 372 18.09 17.26 10.79
CA GLU A 372 18.22 18.34 11.76
C GLU A 372 18.33 19.70 11.06
N THR A 373 19.15 19.78 10.04
CA THR A 373 19.44 21.04 9.34
C THR A 373 18.57 21.26 8.10
N GLY A 374 17.91 20.20 7.58
CA GLY A 374 17.15 20.24 6.33
C GLY A 374 18.01 20.43 5.08
N LYS A 375 19.35 20.32 5.20
CA LYS A 375 20.26 20.47 4.05
C LYS A 375 20.17 19.22 3.16
N GLU A 376 20.17 19.43 1.83
CA GLU A 376 20.29 18.35 0.84
C GLU A 376 21.63 17.61 1.02
N LEU A 377 21.56 16.28 1.09
CA LEU A 377 22.69 15.37 1.27
C LEU A 377 23.17 14.81 -0.07
N ASP A 378 24.40 14.29 -0.08
CA ASP A 378 25.02 13.66 -1.24
C ASP A 378 24.66 12.15 -1.33
N LEU A 379 25.06 11.47 -2.42
CA LEU A 379 24.86 10.03 -2.58
C LEU A 379 25.53 9.25 -1.44
N ASN A 380 24.91 8.13 -1.06
CA ASN A 380 25.33 7.27 0.05
C ASN A 380 25.25 7.92 1.44
N GLU A 381 24.75 9.16 1.56
CA GLU A 381 24.49 9.79 2.84
C GLU A 381 23.04 9.54 3.26
N SER A 382 22.86 9.11 4.50
CA SER A 382 21.56 8.76 5.07
C SER A 382 20.85 9.98 5.63
N GLY A 383 19.59 10.17 5.26
CA GLY A 383 18.75 11.25 5.75
C GLY A 383 17.27 11.03 5.45
N GLU A 384 16.45 12.06 5.64
CA GLU A 384 15.03 12.01 5.31
C GLU A 384 14.83 12.06 3.80
N ILE A 385 14.06 11.12 3.29
CA ILE A 385 13.66 11.06 1.88
C ILE A 385 12.58 12.11 1.64
N VAL A 386 12.76 12.96 0.63
CA VAL A 386 11.78 13.94 0.17
C VAL A 386 11.45 13.71 -1.29
N ILE A 387 10.19 13.87 -1.66
CA ILE A 387 9.71 13.52 -3.02
C ILE A 387 8.89 14.65 -3.66
N ARG A 388 8.98 14.72 -4.99
CA ARG A 388 8.18 15.60 -5.82
C ARG A 388 7.76 14.84 -7.08
N GLY A 389 6.51 14.96 -7.49
CA GLY A 389 6.00 14.29 -8.69
C GLY A 389 4.52 14.54 -8.93
N PRO A 390 3.99 14.14 -10.10
CA PRO A 390 2.59 14.34 -10.46
C PRO A 390 1.62 13.51 -9.59
N ASN A 391 2.11 12.48 -8.94
CA ASN A 391 1.37 11.58 -8.07
C ASN A 391 1.35 12.01 -6.60
N VAL A 392 2.08 13.07 -6.22
CA VAL A 392 2.14 13.57 -4.85
C VAL A 392 0.87 14.36 -4.51
N PHE A 393 0.29 14.06 -3.37
CA PHE A 393 -0.97 14.56 -2.87
C PHE A 393 -1.04 16.11 -2.76
N LYS A 394 -2.26 16.62 -2.59
CA LYS A 394 -2.51 18.06 -2.43
C LYS A 394 -2.23 18.56 -1.01
N GLY A 395 -2.31 17.69 -0.02
CA GLY A 395 -2.16 17.96 1.42
C GLY A 395 -3.13 17.12 2.25
N TYR A 396 -3.16 17.37 3.56
CA TYR A 396 -4.07 16.71 4.50
C TYR A 396 -5.35 17.52 4.70
N TRP A 397 -6.48 16.83 4.70
CA TRP A 397 -7.80 17.43 4.88
C TRP A 397 -7.93 18.07 6.25
N LYS A 398 -8.26 19.39 6.31
CA LYS A 398 -8.44 20.16 7.55
C LYS A 398 -7.27 20.05 8.55
N ARG A 399 -6.04 20.02 8.06
CA ARG A 399 -4.84 19.93 8.89
C ARG A 399 -3.84 21.02 8.50
N GLU A 400 -4.14 22.27 8.85
CA GLU A 400 -3.34 23.44 8.45
C GLU A 400 -1.89 23.31 8.92
N LYS A 401 -1.67 23.00 10.22
CA LYS A 401 -0.34 22.83 10.79
C LYS A 401 0.47 21.75 10.09
N GLU A 402 -0.09 20.57 9.91
CA GLU A 402 0.57 19.47 9.21
C GLU A 402 0.85 19.80 7.74
N ASN A 403 -0.03 20.59 7.11
CA ASN A 403 0.17 21.07 5.74
C ASN A 403 1.30 22.11 5.62
N GLU A 404 1.59 22.86 6.67
CA GLU A 404 2.74 23.75 6.72
C GLU A 404 4.05 22.97 6.94
N GLU A 405 4.03 21.98 7.82
CA GLU A 405 5.21 21.23 8.24
C GLU A 405 5.65 20.12 7.27
N CYS A 406 4.74 19.59 6.45
CA CYS A 406 5.02 18.40 5.62
C CYS A 406 5.81 18.70 4.33
N TRP A 407 6.22 19.94 4.08
CA TRP A 407 6.93 20.32 2.87
C TRP A 407 8.36 20.77 3.15
N TRP A 408 9.23 20.41 2.24
CA TRP A 408 10.59 20.90 2.15
C TRP A 408 10.78 21.64 0.82
N TYR A 409 11.57 22.70 0.83
CA TYR A 409 11.85 23.51 -0.35
C TYR A 409 13.34 23.46 -0.68
N ASP A 410 13.68 23.15 -1.93
CA ASP A 410 15.06 23.18 -2.36
C ASP A 410 15.56 24.61 -2.60
N LYS A 411 16.84 24.73 -2.97
CA LYS A 411 17.48 26.03 -3.25
C LYS A 411 16.83 26.83 -4.40
N ASP A 412 16.09 26.16 -5.28
CA ASP A 412 15.40 26.75 -6.42
C ASP A 412 13.92 27.05 -6.09
N GLY A 413 13.51 26.88 -4.81
CA GLY A 413 12.15 27.08 -4.32
C GLY A 413 11.16 26.00 -4.74
N ARG A 414 11.63 24.85 -5.25
CA ARG A 414 10.77 23.73 -5.64
C ARG A 414 10.33 22.96 -4.41
N LYS A 415 9.03 22.66 -4.36
CA LYS A 415 8.33 22.05 -3.24
C LYS A 415 8.42 20.52 -3.29
N PHE A 416 8.88 19.88 -2.22
CA PHE A 416 8.96 18.44 -2.02
C PHE A 416 8.20 18.03 -0.78
N PHE A 417 7.56 16.87 -0.83
CA PHE A 417 6.90 16.27 0.34
C PHE A 417 7.92 15.54 1.22
N ARG A 418 7.90 15.81 2.51
CA ARG A 418 8.70 15.15 3.54
C ARG A 418 8.03 13.83 3.93
N THR A 419 8.65 12.72 3.57
CA THR A 419 8.02 11.40 3.71
C THR A 419 8.03 10.88 5.15
N GLY A 420 8.93 11.41 5.97
CA GLY A 420 9.21 10.88 7.30
C GLY A 420 9.92 9.52 7.28
N ASP A 421 10.38 9.08 6.12
CA ASP A 421 11.17 7.86 5.92
C ASP A 421 12.65 8.22 5.78
N ILE A 422 13.54 7.43 6.36
CA ILE A 422 15.00 7.56 6.27
C ILE A 422 15.56 6.56 5.29
N GLY A 423 16.51 7.03 4.48
CA GLY A 423 17.22 6.21 3.53
C GLY A 423 18.36 6.95 2.86
N TYR A 424 18.96 6.34 1.87
CA TYR A 424 19.97 6.94 1.01
C TYR A 424 19.82 6.46 -0.44
N ILE A 425 20.42 7.19 -1.36
CA ILE A 425 20.49 6.83 -2.77
C ILE A 425 21.93 6.39 -3.06
N ASP A 426 22.11 5.21 -3.65
CA ASP A 426 23.43 4.71 -4.02
C ASP A 426 23.99 5.36 -5.32
N ASP A 427 25.24 5.05 -5.66
CA ASP A 427 25.94 5.60 -6.85
C ASP A 427 25.28 5.22 -8.18
N GLU A 428 24.39 4.23 -8.20
CA GLU A 428 23.62 3.84 -9.37
C GLU A 428 22.21 4.46 -9.41
N GLY A 429 21.79 5.14 -8.32
CA GLY A 429 20.50 5.80 -8.20
C GLY A 429 19.40 4.96 -7.53
N PHE A 430 19.75 3.82 -6.93
CA PHE A 430 18.78 2.99 -6.22
C PHE A 430 18.55 3.50 -4.80
N LEU A 431 17.28 3.52 -4.41
CA LEU A 431 16.87 3.85 -3.05
C LEU A 431 17.13 2.67 -2.11
N HIS A 432 17.75 2.98 -0.99
CA HIS A 432 17.92 2.09 0.16
C HIS A 432 17.13 2.66 1.34
N PHE A 433 15.93 2.15 1.57
CA PHE A 433 15.14 2.49 2.75
C PHE A 433 15.81 1.90 4.00
N GLN A 434 15.84 2.67 5.07
CA GLN A 434 16.42 2.24 6.35
C GLN A 434 15.37 2.12 7.44
N ASP A 435 14.63 3.19 7.74
CA ASP A 435 13.54 3.20 8.73
C ASP A 435 12.71 4.49 8.66
N ARG A 436 11.86 4.73 9.65
CA ARG A 436 11.15 6.00 9.80
C ARG A 436 11.85 6.94 10.77
N VAL A 437 11.83 8.23 10.50
CA VAL A 437 12.40 9.29 11.35
C VAL A 437 11.99 9.13 12.83
N LYS A 438 10.72 8.75 13.08
CA LYS A 438 10.15 8.58 14.41
C LYS A 438 10.41 7.20 15.04
N GLU A 439 10.95 6.25 14.29
CA GLU A 439 11.17 4.87 14.73
C GLU A 439 12.65 4.55 14.96
N VAL A 440 13.56 5.36 14.43
CA VAL A 440 14.99 5.18 14.67
C VAL A 440 15.36 5.34 16.16
N ILE A 441 16.29 4.52 16.58
CA ILE A 441 16.79 4.48 17.95
C ILE A 441 17.96 5.48 18.10
N LYS A 442 17.88 6.37 19.07
CA LYS A 442 18.91 7.38 19.35
C LYS A 442 19.83 6.91 20.47
N TYR A 443 20.89 6.18 20.11
CA TYR A 443 21.85 5.62 21.04
C TYR A 443 23.13 6.46 21.10
N LYS A 444 23.41 7.17 22.21
CA LYS A 444 24.64 7.98 22.42
C LYS A 444 24.99 8.88 21.21
N GLY A 445 24.00 9.52 20.63
CA GLY A 445 24.15 10.36 19.43
C GLY A 445 24.16 9.61 18.09
N TYR A 446 24.25 8.29 18.08
CA TYR A 446 24.11 7.49 16.86
C TYR A 446 22.66 7.21 16.56
N THR A 447 22.32 7.20 15.27
CA THR A 447 21.01 6.75 14.78
C THR A 447 21.14 5.29 14.37
N ILE A 448 20.26 4.43 14.92
CA ILE A 448 20.19 3.00 14.61
C ILE A 448 18.82 2.72 14.01
N ALA A 449 18.78 2.11 12.84
CA ALA A 449 17.54 1.69 12.19
C ALA A 449 17.07 0.34 12.77
N PRO A 450 15.91 0.27 13.44
CA PRO A 450 15.32 -0.99 13.92
C PRO A 450 15.26 -2.08 12.87
N PHE A 451 14.87 -1.73 11.65
CA PHE A 451 14.76 -2.67 10.55
C PHE A 451 16.08 -3.40 10.20
N GLU A 452 17.22 -2.73 10.33
CA GLU A 452 18.53 -3.38 10.09
C GLU A 452 18.75 -4.53 11.09
N LEU A 453 18.38 -4.31 12.35
CA LEU A 453 18.48 -5.32 13.40
C LEU A 453 17.44 -6.45 13.24
N GLU A 454 16.22 -6.10 12.88
CA GLU A 454 15.16 -7.07 12.58
C GLU A 454 15.55 -7.98 11.41
N SER A 455 16.07 -7.39 10.32
CA SER A 455 16.56 -8.13 9.16
C SER A 455 17.73 -9.05 9.49
N LEU A 456 18.57 -8.67 10.46
CA LEU A 456 19.63 -9.53 10.94
C LEU A 456 19.08 -10.68 11.79
N LEU A 457 18.15 -10.39 12.71
CA LEU A 457 17.53 -11.39 13.58
C LEU A 457 16.82 -12.50 12.78
N ILE A 458 16.09 -12.17 11.73
CA ILE A 458 15.38 -13.15 10.86
C ILE A 458 16.35 -14.13 10.17
N LYS A 459 17.64 -13.80 10.05
CA LYS A 459 18.65 -14.71 9.53
C LYS A 459 19.06 -15.81 10.53
N HIS A 460 18.70 -15.66 11.80
CA HIS A 460 18.97 -16.67 12.81
C HIS A 460 18.02 -17.85 12.66
N GLU A 461 18.56 -19.09 12.69
CA GLU A 461 17.80 -20.32 12.44
C GLU A 461 16.58 -20.49 13.35
N ALA A 462 16.64 -20.03 14.59
CA ALA A 462 15.57 -20.15 15.58
C ALA A 462 14.52 -19.05 15.48
N VAL A 463 14.76 -17.96 14.74
CA VAL A 463 13.87 -16.79 14.71
C VAL A 463 12.84 -16.97 13.59
N MET A 464 11.55 -16.81 13.95
CA MET A 464 10.44 -16.79 13.02
C MET A 464 10.07 -15.36 12.61
N ASP A 465 10.05 -14.42 13.57
CA ASP A 465 9.74 -13.01 13.37
C ASP A 465 10.40 -12.17 14.47
N ALA A 466 10.65 -10.89 14.21
CA ALA A 466 11.26 -9.99 15.19
C ALA A 466 10.80 -8.54 15.02
N ALA A 467 10.77 -7.82 16.12
CA ALA A 467 10.61 -6.36 16.18
C ALA A 467 11.68 -5.76 17.09
N VAL A 468 12.23 -4.61 16.73
CA VAL A 468 13.20 -3.88 17.54
C VAL A 468 12.67 -2.48 17.82
N ILE A 469 12.83 -2.03 19.06
CA ILE A 469 12.48 -0.67 19.49
C ILE A 469 13.63 0.00 20.23
N GLY A 470 13.60 1.34 20.31
CA GLY A 470 14.36 2.09 21.29
C GLY A 470 13.67 2.02 22.66
N LYS A 471 14.34 1.40 23.63
CA LYS A 471 13.94 1.45 25.03
C LYS A 471 14.66 2.63 25.69
N PRO A 472 13.96 3.52 26.43
CA PRO A 472 14.59 4.62 27.15
C PRO A 472 15.70 4.12 28.08
N ASP A 473 16.84 4.80 28.06
CA ASP A 473 18.01 4.51 28.91
C ASP A 473 18.62 5.82 29.43
N PRO A 474 18.85 5.96 30.74
CA PRO A 474 19.32 7.20 31.35
C PRO A 474 20.70 7.67 30.87
N GLU A 475 21.57 6.75 30.44
CA GLU A 475 22.95 7.07 30.05
C GLU A 475 23.10 7.15 28.51
N ALA A 476 22.32 6.39 27.79
CA ALA A 476 22.46 6.24 26.34
C ALA A 476 21.39 6.99 25.53
N GLY A 477 20.38 7.55 26.20
CA GLY A 477 19.16 8.07 25.59
C GLY A 477 18.19 6.94 25.27
N GLU A 478 18.52 6.08 24.31
CA GLU A 478 17.78 4.84 24.03
C GLU A 478 18.76 3.68 23.81
N ILE A 479 18.31 2.46 24.14
CA ILE A 479 19.01 1.21 23.82
C ILE A 479 18.16 0.34 22.90
N PRO A 480 18.75 -0.40 21.94
CA PRO A 480 18.01 -1.37 21.13
C PRO A 480 17.53 -2.55 21.97
N LYS A 481 16.20 -2.74 22.04
CA LYS A 481 15.54 -3.91 22.62
C LYS A 481 14.79 -4.69 21.52
N ALA A 482 15.02 -6.01 21.45
CA ALA A 482 14.37 -6.90 20.50
C ALA A 482 13.20 -7.67 21.15
N PHE A 483 12.09 -7.79 20.43
CA PHE A 483 11.01 -8.74 20.71
C PHE A 483 11.06 -9.81 19.62
N VAL A 484 11.19 -11.08 20.01
CA VAL A 484 11.49 -12.18 19.09
C VAL A 484 10.45 -13.27 19.21
N ILE A 485 9.88 -13.69 18.06
CA ILE A 485 9.07 -14.89 17.97
C ILE A 485 9.97 -16.04 17.54
N LEU A 486 10.06 -17.06 18.37
CA LEU A 486 10.82 -18.27 18.02
C LEU A 486 9.99 -19.23 17.17
N LYS A 487 10.67 -19.96 16.29
CA LYS A 487 10.07 -21.12 15.63
C LYS A 487 9.71 -22.18 16.67
N PRO A 488 8.61 -22.95 16.48
CA PRO A 488 8.11 -23.91 17.46
C PRO A 488 9.18 -24.89 17.98
N GLU A 489 10.04 -25.36 17.11
CA GLU A 489 11.09 -26.34 17.43
C GLU A 489 12.23 -25.82 18.29
N TYR A 490 12.37 -24.48 18.42
CA TYR A 490 13.40 -23.82 19.24
C TYR A 490 12.88 -23.26 20.57
N ARG A 491 11.58 -23.32 20.81
CA ARG A 491 10.98 -22.82 22.07
C ARG A 491 11.53 -23.61 23.27
N GLY A 492 12.05 -22.87 24.26
CA GLY A 492 12.69 -23.44 25.43
C GLY A 492 14.07 -24.09 25.21
N LYS A 493 14.64 -23.96 24.02
CA LYS A 493 15.96 -24.53 23.65
C LYS A 493 17.04 -23.49 23.40
N ILE A 494 16.68 -22.22 23.40
CA ILE A 494 17.58 -21.08 23.18
C ILE A 494 17.21 -19.96 24.16
N SER A 495 18.19 -19.20 24.62
CA SER A 495 17.99 -18.06 25.52
C SER A 495 18.06 -16.72 24.77
N GLU A 496 17.57 -15.66 25.43
CA GLU A 496 17.66 -14.30 24.93
C GLU A 496 19.13 -13.85 24.79
N GLU A 497 20.00 -14.26 25.71
CA GLU A 497 21.43 -13.98 25.70
C GLU A 497 22.12 -14.59 24.48
N GLU A 498 21.73 -15.78 24.06
CA GLU A 498 22.28 -16.43 22.87
C GLU A 498 21.92 -15.64 21.59
N ILE A 499 20.70 -15.13 21.49
CA ILE A 499 20.27 -14.24 20.40
C ILE A 499 21.09 -12.93 20.41
N ILE A 500 21.26 -12.30 21.58
CA ILE A 500 22.03 -11.06 21.72
C ILE A 500 23.49 -11.29 21.30
N GLU A 501 24.14 -12.36 21.77
CA GLU A 501 25.54 -12.66 21.43
C GLU A 501 25.69 -13.05 19.94
N TRP A 502 24.68 -13.69 19.35
CA TRP A 502 24.70 -14.00 17.92
C TRP A 502 24.66 -12.72 17.07
N VAL A 503 23.80 -11.75 17.43
CA VAL A 503 23.71 -10.43 16.75
C VAL A 503 25.00 -9.65 16.97
N LYS A 504 25.53 -9.60 18.20
CA LYS A 504 26.75 -8.87 18.58
C LYS A 504 27.97 -9.26 17.75
N LYS A 505 28.09 -10.51 17.36
CA LYS A 505 29.18 -11.01 16.51
C LYS A 505 29.07 -10.58 15.05
N ARG A 506 27.96 -9.98 14.63
CA ARG A 506 27.62 -9.71 13.21
C ARG A 506 27.33 -8.24 12.91
N ILE A 507 27.35 -7.38 13.91
CA ILE A 507 27.01 -5.96 13.73
C ILE A 507 27.98 -5.06 14.53
N SER A 508 28.08 -3.80 14.11
CA SER A 508 28.90 -2.80 14.80
C SER A 508 28.46 -2.62 16.26
N GLY A 509 29.43 -2.43 17.17
CA GLY A 509 29.19 -2.42 18.60
C GLY A 509 28.13 -1.43 19.10
N TYR A 510 27.98 -0.27 18.46
CA TYR A 510 26.96 0.69 18.82
C TYR A 510 25.54 0.25 18.41
N LYS A 511 25.41 -0.54 17.33
CA LYS A 511 24.12 -1.05 16.82
C LYS A 511 23.63 -2.32 17.54
N ARG A 512 24.44 -2.97 18.38
CA ARG A 512 24.09 -4.24 19.00
C ARG A 512 22.81 -4.16 19.83
N ILE A 513 22.00 -5.22 19.80
CA ILE A 513 20.87 -5.41 20.70
C ILE A 513 21.38 -5.51 22.14
N ARG A 514 20.72 -4.85 23.07
CA ARG A 514 21.07 -4.82 24.50
C ARG A 514 20.15 -5.66 25.36
N GLU A 515 18.89 -5.78 24.92
CA GLU A 515 17.89 -6.60 25.57
C GLU A 515 17.12 -7.39 24.51
N ALA A 516 16.72 -8.59 24.85
CA ALA A 516 15.81 -9.39 24.04
C ALA A 516 14.67 -9.94 24.92
N GLU A 517 13.51 -10.16 24.34
CA GLU A 517 12.34 -10.74 24.98
C GLU A 517 11.64 -11.67 23.99
N PHE A 518 11.39 -12.92 24.39
CA PHE A 518 10.61 -13.84 23.57
C PHE A 518 9.12 -13.58 23.76
N VAL A 519 8.39 -13.45 22.64
CA VAL A 519 6.96 -13.18 22.60
C VAL A 519 6.23 -14.17 21.70
N GLU A 520 4.94 -14.39 21.97
CA GLU A 520 4.12 -15.28 21.13
C GLU A 520 3.61 -14.58 19.88
N GLU A 521 3.38 -13.26 19.96
CA GLU A 521 2.89 -12.45 18.84
C GLU A 521 3.47 -11.03 18.85
N LEU A 522 3.52 -10.40 17.69
CA LEU A 522 3.90 -8.99 17.52
C LEU A 522 2.67 -8.17 17.10
N PRO A 523 2.47 -6.97 17.69
CA PRO A 523 1.33 -6.13 17.35
C PRO A 523 1.43 -5.65 15.89
N ARG A 524 0.37 -5.89 15.11
CA ARG A 524 0.30 -5.51 13.70
C ARG A 524 -1.02 -4.85 13.35
N THR A 525 -1.01 -4.00 12.33
CA THR A 525 -2.25 -3.50 11.71
C THR A 525 -2.97 -4.62 10.97
N PRO A 526 -4.26 -4.45 10.62
CA PRO A 526 -4.98 -5.39 9.75
C PRO A 526 -4.30 -5.63 8.39
N ALA A 527 -3.55 -4.65 7.90
CA ALA A 527 -2.72 -4.80 6.70
C ALA A 527 -1.38 -5.52 6.97
N GLY A 528 -1.15 -5.98 8.20
CA GLY A 528 0.04 -6.73 8.61
C GLY A 528 1.25 -5.87 9.02
N LYS A 529 1.14 -4.52 8.99
CA LYS A 529 2.24 -3.62 9.37
C LYS A 529 2.51 -3.68 10.86
N LEU A 530 3.80 -3.83 11.24
CA LEU A 530 4.26 -3.82 12.62
C LEU A 530 3.95 -2.50 13.32
N LEU A 531 3.39 -2.58 14.51
CA LEU A 531 3.04 -1.43 15.36
C LEU A 531 4.06 -1.26 16.50
N ARG A 532 5.30 -0.83 16.17
CA ARG A 532 6.37 -0.60 17.16
C ARG A 532 5.95 0.38 18.25
N ARG A 533 5.03 1.31 17.94
CA ARG A 533 4.47 2.22 18.94
C ARG A 533 3.85 1.47 20.11
N VAL A 534 3.09 0.41 19.85
CA VAL A 534 2.44 -0.39 20.91
C VAL A 534 3.50 -1.05 21.81
N LEU A 535 4.57 -1.56 21.21
CA LEU A 535 5.69 -2.12 21.96
C LEU A 535 6.39 -1.05 22.82
N ARG A 536 6.65 0.12 22.26
CA ARG A 536 7.24 1.27 23.00
C ARG A 536 6.36 1.73 24.17
N GLU A 537 5.06 1.92 23.94
CA GLU A 537 4.10 2.32 24.98
C GLU A 537 4.02 1.28 26.12
N THR A 538 4.07 0.00 25.76
CA THR A 538 4.09 -1.10 26.73
C THR A 538 5.39 -1.08 27.56
N GLU A 539 6.52 -0.86 26.90
CA GLU A 539 7.82 -0.80 27.56
C GLU A 539 7.96 0.45 28.45
N MET A 540 7.49 1.62 28.00
CA MET A 540 7.45 2.83 28.83
C MET A 540 6.65 2.63 30.12
N LYS A 541 5.47 2.00 30.03
CA LYS A 541 4.65 1.67 31.21
C LYS A 541 5.37 0.72 32.18
N ARG A 542 6.17 -0.23 31.66
CA ARG A 542 7.00 -1.14 32.48
C ARG A 542 8.15 -0.41 33.17
N CYS A 543 8.70 0.60 32.53
CA CYS A 543 9.80 1.42 33.09
C CYS A 543 9.32 2.53 34.03
N GLY A 544 8.00 2.71 34.24
CA GLY A 544 7.44 3.73 35.13
C GLY A 544 7.56 5.16 34.59
N ALA A 545 7.68 5.31 33.28
CA ALA A 545 7.78 6.59 32.59
C ALA A 545 6.42 7.02 32.00
#